data_2f99945e97edd44f0c3213f3cf234bcb
#
_entry.id   2f99945e97edd44f0c3213f3cf234bcb
#
_cell.length_a   1.000
_cell.length_b   1.000
_cell.length_c   1.000
_cell.angle_alpha   90.00
_cell.angle_beta   90.00
_cell.angle_gamma   90.00
#
_symmetry.space_group_name_H-M   'P 1'
#
loop_
_entity.id
_entity.type
_entity.pdbx_description
1 polymer ?
#
loop_
_entity_poly.entity_id
_entity_poly.type
_entity_poly.pdbx_seq_one_letter_code
_entity_poly.pdbx_strand_id
1 'polypeptide(L)'
;NAFCLARPPGHHAEKNKAMGFCCISNAGVATNYLVSKYKYKKIACVDFDVHWGNGNYDVMRNNKNSLYISTHQYPFYPGGGTDKDKGDFNNSLNIPLPAGTNSEEYFNAFDRVLERLVQYKPDFLIFSAGFDAHKDDPLAQFQLSSKDFYEITKRTLTVTNKFTAGKVVSILEGGYDLNALAESANEHINACLLYTSDAADELSR
;
A
#
# COMPACT_ATOMS: atom_id res chain seq x y z
N ASN A 1 -2.97 -15.63 -1.37
CA ASN A 1 -2.94 -14.32 -0.72
C ASN A 1 -3.13 -14.44 0.79
N ALA A 2 -2.77 -13.40 1.54
CA ALA A 2 -2.92 -13.34 2.98
C ALA A 2 -3.09 -11.88 3.44
N PHE A 3 -3.80 -11.68 4.56
CA PHE A 3 -3.87 -10.41 5.24
C PHE A 3 -3.34 -10.57 6.67
N CYS A 4 -2.24 -9.87 6.98
CA CYS A 4 -1.62 -9.83 8.29
C CYS A 4 -2.22 -8.68 9.11
N LEU A 5 -3.14 -8.99 10.02
CA LEU A 5 -3.77 -8.04 10.95
C LEU A 5 -2.87 -7.83 12.18
N ALA A 6 -1.63 -7.40 11.95
CA ALA A 6 -0.64 -7.23 13.02
C ALA A 6 -0.61 -5.78 13.53
N ARG A 7 -0.39 -5.63 14.84
CA ARG A 7 -0.01 -4.39 15.51
C ARG A 7 1.27 -4.64 16.32
N PRO A 8 2.18 -3.66 16.40
CA PRO A 8 2.11 -2.29 15.90
C PRO A 8 2.25 -2.20 14.38
N PRO A 9 1.88 -1.04 13.74
CA PRO A 9 2.14 -0.78 12.34
C PRO A 9 3.64 -0.75 12.05
N GLY A 10 4.02 -0.66 10.76
CA GLY A 10 5.43 -0.80 10.39
C GLY A 10 5.98 0.28 9.46
N HIS A 11 5.15 0.97 8.70
CA HIS A 11 5.60 1.77 7.56
C HIS A 11 6.43 3.03 7.90
N HIS A 12 6.42 3.47 9.17
CA HIS A 12 7.27 4.57 9.64
C HIS A 12 8.62 4.14 10.22
N ALA A 13 8.83 2.85 10.51
CA ALA A 13 10.10 2.38 11.07
C ALA A 13 11.23 2.42 10.02
N GLU A 14 12.16 3.33 10.17
CA GLU A 14 13.37 3.41 9.37
C GLU A 14 14.40 2.36 9.82
N LYS A 15 15.48 2.19 9.06
CA LYS A 15 16.52 1.19 9.37
C LYS A 15 17.07 1.27 10.78
N ASN A 16 17.18 2.48 11.31
CA ASN A 16 17.81 2.74 12.63
C ASN A 16 16.93 3.56 13.57
N LYS A 17 15.65 3.74 13.25
CA LYS A 17 14.77 4.62 14.01
C LYS A 17 13.33 4.12 14.05
N ALA A 18 12.86 3.79 15.25
CA ALA A 18 11.43 3.58 15.51
C ALA A 18 10.72 4.93 15.61
N MET A 19 9.58 5.09 14.92
CA MET A 19 8.77 6.30 14.97
C MET A 19 7.34 6.00 14.45
N GLY A 20 6.40 6.93 14.64
CA GLY A 20 5.02 6.79 14.10
C GLY A 20 4.34 5.50 14.54
N PHE A 21 4.46 5.14 15.81
CA PHE A 21 3.98 3.87 16.39
C PHE A 21 4.65 2.60 15.85
N CYS A 22 5.63 2.71 14.94
CA CYS A 22 6.27 1.59 14.25
C CYS A 22 7.62 1.27 14.87
N CYS A 23 7.85 -0.03 15.14
CA CYS A 23 9.14 -0.54 15.64
C CYS A 23 9.95 -1.22 14.54
N ILE A 24 9.29 -1.89 13.60
CA ILE A 24 9.89 -2.64 12.49
C ILE A 24 9.08 -2.33 11.23
N SER A 25 9.75 -2.05 10.10
CA SER A 25 9.07 -1.92 8.81
C SER A 25 8.63 -3.32 8.32
N ASN A 26 7.39 -3.70 8.65
CA ASN A 26 6.85 -5.02 8.32
C ASN A 26 6.87 -5.28 6.81
N ALA A 27 6.42 -4.32 6.00
CA ALA A 27 6.43 -4.42 4.55
C ALA A 27 7.85 -4.41 3.97
N GLY A 28 8.75 -3.62 4.56
CA GLY A 28 10.16 -3.61 4.18
C GLY A 28 10.86 -4.94 4.45
N VAL A 29 10.62 -5.55 5.62
CA VAL A 29 11.14 -6.90 5.96
C VAL A 29 10.58 -7.93 5.00
N ALA A 30 9.27 -7.93 4.74
CA ALA A 30 8.63 -8.84 3.79
C ALA A 30 9.26 -8.72 2.39
N THR A 31 9.43 -7.48 1.89
CA THR A 31 10.07 -7.20 0.60
C THR A 31 11.49 -7.79 0.53
N ASN A 32 12.33 -7.50 1.52
CA ASN A 32 13.70 -8.01 1.55
C ASN A 32 13.75 -9.54 1.67
N TYR A 33 12.83 -10.15 2.42
CA TYR A 33 12.72 -11.60 2.54
C TYR A 33 12.32 -12.26 1.22
N LEU A 34 11.34 -11.70 0.50
CA LEU A 34 10.92 -12.16 -0.82
C LEU A 34 12.08 -12.12 -1.83
N VAL A 35 12.88 -11.05 -1.83
CA VAL A 35 14.05 -10.93 -2.71
C VAL A 35 15.14 -11.91 -2.30
N SER A 36 15.50 -11.96 -1.03
CA SER A 36 16.67 -12.74 -0.56
C SER A 36 16.40 -14.25 -0.55
N LYS A 37 15.24 -14.66 -0.03
CA LYS A 37 14.88 -16.08 0.15
C LYS A 37 14.22 -16.67 -1.10
N TYR A 38 13.21 -15.99 -1.65
CA TYR A 38 12.39 -16.51 -2.74
C TYR A 38 12.84 -16.03 -4.13
N LYS A 39 13.81 -15.11 -4.18
CA LYS A 39 14.43 -14.62 -5.44
C LYS A 39 13.47 -13.86 -6.37
N TYR A 40 12.38 -13.31 -5.84
CA TYR A 40 11.51 -12.40 -6.58
C TYR A 40 12.30 -11.21 -7.12
N LYS A 41 11.93 -10.72 -8.29
CA LYS A 41 12.68 -9.68 -9.03
C LYS A 41 11.95 -8.34 -9.11
N LYS A 42 10.64 -8.35 -8.95
CA LYS A 42 9.79 -7.16 -9.09
C LYS A 42 8.68 -7.15 -8.05
N ILE A 43 8.99 -6.70 -6.86
CA ILE A 43 8.02 -6.58 -5.78
C ILE A 43 7.47 -5.16 -5.77
N ALA A 44 6.15 -5.00 -5.87
CA ALA A 44 5.50 -3.70 -5.63
C ALA A 44 4.91 -3.65 -4.23
N CYS A 45 5.18 -2.57 -3.51
CA CYS A 45 4.50 -2.22 -2.27
C CYS A 45 3.63 -0.99 -2.54
N VAL A 46 2.32 -1.16 -2.41
CA VAL A 46 1.33 -0.07 -2.49
C VAL A 46 0.89 0.27 -1.09
N ASP A 47 1.26 1.46 -0.65
CA ASP A 47 0.99 2.02 0.66
C ASP A 47 -0.12 3.07 0.50
N PHE A 48 -1.30 2.77 1.02
CA PHE A 48 -2.46 3.66 1.00
C PHE A 48 -2.85 4.19 2.39
N ASP A 49 -1.99 4.00 3.39
CA ASP A 49 -2.06 4.74 4.64
C ASP A 49 -2.02 6.24 4.34
N VAL A 50 -2.77 7.04 5.10
CA VAL A 50 -2.85 8.48 4.88
C VAL A 50 -1.53 9.21 5.16
N HIS A 51 -0.63 8.58 5.93
CA HIS A 51 0.69 9.09 6.21
C HIS A 51 1.70 8.56 5.19
N TRP A 52 2.71 9.36 4.86
CA TRP A 52 3.83 8.86 4.06
C TRP A 52 4.65 7.82 4.85
N GLY A 53 4.81 6.64 4.30
CA GLY A 53 5.57 5.56 4.90
C GLY A 53 7.09 5.75 4.72
N ASN A 54 7.68 6.71 5.44
CA ASN A 54 9.11 7.02 5.38
C ASN A 54 10.00 5.80 5.67
N GLY A 55 9.58 4.91 6.55
CA GLY A 55 10.31 3.68 6.88
C GLY A 55 10.27 2.67 5.73
N ASN A 56 9.11 2.45 5.11
CA ASN A 56 9.02 1.62 3.90
C ASN A 56 9.90 2.19 2.79
N TYR A 57 9.83 3.51 2.57
CA TYR A 57 10.71 4.20 1.61
C TYR A 57 12.19 3.99 1.94
N ASP A 58 12.62 4.25 3.20
CA ASP A 58 14.03 4.11 3.60
C ASP A 58 14.57 2.69 3.40
N VAL A 59 13.75 1.67 3.67
CA VAL A 59 14.15 0.26 3.49
C VAL A 59 14.17 -0.15 2.03
N MET A 60 13.24 0.37 1.20
CA MET A 60 13.07 -0.08 -0.18
C MET A 60 13.82 0.77 -1.22
N ARG A 61 14.14 2.04 -0.92
CA ARG A 61 14.71 2.99 -1.89
C ARG A 61 15.99 2.49 -2.58
N ASN A 62 16.81 1.72 -1.89
CA ASN A 62 18.07 1.18 -2.39
C ASN A 62 17.97 -0.29 -2.86
N ASN A 63 16.76 -0.83 -3.01
CA ASN A 63 16.51 -2.19 -3.50
C ASN A 63 15.95 -2.15 -4.93
N LYS A 64 16.79 -2.44 -5.93
CA LYS A 64 16.39 -2.43 -7.35
C LYS A 64 15.27 -3.39 -7.72
N ASN A 65 14.98 -4.37 -6.86
CA ASN A 65 13.91 -5.35 -7.05
C ASN A 65 12.58 -4.94 -6.40
N SER A 66 12.50 -3.74 -5.87
CA SER A 66 11.26 -3.22 -5.26
C SER A 66 10.80 -1.93 -5.93
N LEU A 67 9.50 -1.73 -5.91
CA LEU A 67 8.83 -0.47 -6.21
C LEU A 67 8.00 -0.10 -5.00
N TYR A 68 8.24 1.06 -4.41
CA TYR A 68 7.42 1.65 -3.36
C TYR A 68 6.49 2.70 -3.95
N ILE A 69 5.20 2.61 -3.64
CA ILE A 69 4.18 3.57 -4.06
C ILE A 69 3.41 4.02 -2.82
N SER A 70 3.24 5.31 -2.64
CA SER A 70 2.47 5.88 -1.53
C SER A 70 1.51 6.96 -2.02
N THR A 71 0.26 6.87 -1.56
CA THR A 71 -0.74 7.94 -1.66
C THR A 71 -1.01 8.47 -0.26
N HIS A 72 -0.70 9.74 0.01
CA HIS A 72 -0.71 10.26 1.37
C HIS A 72 -1.08 11.74 1.42
N GLN A 73 -1.52 12.17 2.59
CA GLN A 73 -1.77 13.59 2.85
C GLN A 73 -0.45 14.37 2.90
N TYR A 74 -0.43 15.56 2.28
CA TYR A 74 0.73 16.46 2.28
C TYR A 74 0.29 17.92 2.24
N PRO A 75 0.91 18.84 3.03
CA PRO A 75 1.94 18.55 4.04
C PRO A 75 1.34 17.88 5.29
N PHE A 76 1.99 16.83 5.77
CA PHE A 76 1.53 16.06 6.94
C PHE A 76 2.71 15.31 7.59
N TYR A 77 2.44 14.64 8.75
CA TYR A 77 3.43 13.75 9.38
C TYR A 77 3.80 12.58 8.43
N PRO A 78 5.05 12.13 8.39
CA PRO A 78 6.26 12.61 9.10
C PRO A 78 7.01 13.72 8.35
N GLY A 79 6.46 14.23 7.26
CA GLY A 79 7.15 15.08 6.29
C GLY A 79 7.88 14.27 5.22
N GLY A 80 8.21 14.89 4.08
CA GLY A 80 8.75 14.18 2.91
C GLY A 80 7.66 13.59 2.01
N GLY A 81 7.98 12.59 1.22
CA GLY A 81 7.02 11.96 0.30
C GLY A 81 6.67 12.82 -0.91
N THR A 82 7.58 13.64 -1.35
CA THR A 82 7.40 14.50 -2.52
C THR A 82 7.84 13.79 -3.81
N ASP A 83 7.66 14.43 -4.95
CA ASP A 83 8.13 13.98 -6.26
C ASP A 83 9.68 13.90 -6.36
N LYS A 84 10.39 14.45 -5.39
CA LYS A 84 11.86 14.36 -5.27
C LYS A 84 12.32 13.03 -4.66
N ASP A 85 11.46 12.37 -3.89
CA ASP A 85 11.75 11.12 -3.19
C ASP A 85 11.55 9.90 -4.12
N LYS A 86 12.36 9.81 -5.17
CA LYS A 86 12.22 8.81 -6.25
C LYS A 86 12.88 7.46 -5.97
N GLY A 87 13.65 7.35 -4.88
CA GLY A 87 14.51 6.20 -4.64
C GLY A 87 15.75 6.16 -5.54
N ASP A 88 16.72 5.32 -5.16
CA ASP A 88 18.04 5.28 -5.80
C ASP A 88 18.00 4.70 -7.23
N PHE A 89 16.92 3.95 -7.57
CA PHE A 89 16.68 3.32 -8.87
C PHE A 89 15.43 3.87 -9.57
N ASN A 90 14.96 5.07 -9.21
CA ASN A 90 13.67 5.61 -9.64
C ASN A 90 12.52 4.62 -9.32
N ASN A 91 12.63 3.98 -8.17
CA ASN A 91 11.77 2.91 -7.69
C ASN A 91 10.84 3.34 -6.55
N SER A 92 10.55 4.63 -6.48
CA SER A 92 9.50 5.18 -5.62
C SER A 92 8.59 6.12 -6.40
N LEU A 93 7.27 6.01 -6.17
CA LEU A 93 6.26 6.92 -6.65
C LEU A 93 5.47 7.46 -5.46
N ASN A 94 5.56 8.76 -5.24
CA ASN A 94 4.79 9.46 -4.21
C ASN A 94 3.68 10.28 -4.84
N ILE A 95 2.48 10.18 -4.29
CA ILE A 95 1.28 10.91 -4.67
C ILE A 95 0.83 11.74 -3.46
N PRO A 96 1.46 12.91 -3.22
CA PRO A 96 1.04 13.81 -2.16
C PRO A 96 -0.29 14.47 -2.53
N LEU A 97 -1.26 14.43 -1.62
CA LEU A 97 -2.60 14.97 -1.79
C LEU A 97 -2.96 15.94 -0.65
N PRO A 98 -3.72 17.01 -0.90
CA PRO A 98 -4.06 17.97 0.15
C PRO A 98 -5.02 17.40 1.18
N ALA A 99 -5.04 17.99 2.38
CA ALA A 99 -6.08 17.73 3.37
C ALA A 99 -7.46 17.99 2.78
N GLY A 100 -8.46 17.18 3.15
CA GLY A 100 -9.81 17.25 2.63
C GLY A 100 -10.02 16.52 1.29
N THR A 101 -9.00 15.89 0.72
CA THR A 101 -9.12 15.10 -0.51
C THR A 101 -10.28 14.10 -0.40
N ASN A 102 -11.22 14.20 -1.33
CA ASN A 102 -12.38 13.30 -1.44
C ASN A 102 -12.09 12.12 -2.39
N SER A 103 -13.06 11.20 -2.50
CA SER A 103 -12.93 9.99 -3.32
C SER A 103 -12.62 10.29 -4.79
N GLU A 104 -13.28 11.29 -5.39
CA GLU A 104 -13.06 11.64 -6.81
C GLU A 104 -11.63 12.15 -7.04
N GLU A 105 -11.18 13.09 -6.22
CA GLU A 105 -9.83 13.65 -6.29
C GLU A 105 -8.77 12.56 -6.04
N TYR A 106 -9.03 11.68 -5.06
CA TYR A 106 -8.14 10.57 -4.74
C TYR A 106 -7.99 9.62 -5.93
N PHE A 107 -9.10 9.19 -6.54
CA PHE A 107 -9.03 8.24 -7.65
C PHE A 107 -8.45 8.84 -8.93
N ASN A 108 -8.69 10.12 -9.21
CA ASN A 108 -8.02 10.82 -10.31
C ASN A 108 -6.48 10.80 -10.14
N ALA A 109 -6.00 10.95 -8.91
CA ALA A 109 -4.57 10.85 -8.62
C ALA A 109 -4.08 9.39 -8.59
N PHE A 110 -4.92 8.44 -8.15
CA PHE A 110 -4.60 7.02 -8.04
C PHE A 110 -4.40 6.35 -9.41
N ASP A 111 -4.94 6.89 -10.48
CA ASP A 111 -4.69 6.40 -11.85
C ASP A 111 -3.18 6.36 -12.18
N ARG A 112 -2.39 7.30 -11.64
CA ARG A 112 -0.92 7.29 -11.78
C ARG A 112 -0.28 6.06 -11.08
N VAL A 113 -0.88 5.59 -9.98
CA VAL A 113 -0.45 4.36 -9.30
C VAL A 113 -0.67 3.16 -10.22
N LEU A 114 -1.87 3.07 -10.82
CA LEU A 114 -2.24 1.98 -11.73
C LEU A 114 -1.33 1.96 -12.97
N GLU A 115 -1.09 3.10 -13.59
CA GLU A 115 -0.16 3.24 -14.72
C GLU A 115 1.25 2.77 -14.35
N ARG A 116 1.75 3.18 -13.17
CA ARG A 116 3.08 2.78 -12.70
C ARG A 116 3.19 1.26 -12.46
N LEU A 117 2.16 0.64 -11.92
CA LEU A 117 2.09 -0.81 -11.72
C LEU A 117 2.08 -1.57 -13.04
N VAL A 118 1.31 -1.09 -14.04
CA VAL A 118 1.30 -1.69 -15.39
C VAL A 118 2.67 -1.61 -16.06
N GLN A 119 3.38 -0.50 -15.91
CA GLN A 119 4.75 -0.33 -16.44
C GLN A 119 5.76 -1.22 -15.70
N TYR A 120 5.65 -1.31 -14.38
CA TYR A 120 6.58 -2.08 -13.55
C TYR A 120 6.41 -3.59 -13.70
N LYS A 121 5.17 -4.08 -13.84
CA LYS A 121 4.79 -5.50 -13.97
C LYS A 121 5.32 -6.32 -12.78
N PRO A 122 4.79 -6.11 -11.57
CA PRO A 122 5.27 -6.80 -10.38
C PRO A 122 5.01 -8.31 -10.46
N ASP A 123 5.95 -9.11 -9.96
CA ASP A 123 5.79 -10.56 -9.78
C ASP A 123 5.29 -10.94 -8.37
N PHE A 124 5.20 -9.95 -7.47
CA PHE A 124 4.59 -10.03 -6.14
C PHE A 124 4.06 -8.66 -5.71
N LEU A 125 2.90 -8.63 -5.05
CA LEU A 125 2.28 -7.40 -4.54
C LEU A 125 2.21 -7.43 -3.02
N ILE A 126 2.59 -6.33 -2.38
CA ILE A 126 2.37 -6.06 -0.97
C ILE A 126 1.46 -4.83 -0.86
N PHE A 127 0.42 -4.92 -0.06
CA PHE A 127 -0.29 -3.75 0.42
C PHE A 127 0.21 -3.39 1.83
N SER A 128 0.70 -2.16 1.99
CA SER A 128 0.85 -1.49 3.28
C SER A 128 -0.49 -0.81 3.53
N ALA A 129 -1.36 -1.51 4.28
CA ALA A 129 -2.79 -1.26 4.29
C ALA A 129 -3.18 -0.47 5.55
N GLY A 130 -3.10 0.87 5.46
CA GLY A 130 -3.66 1.78 6.44
C GLY A 130 -5.09 2.20 6.06
N PHE A 131 -5.95 2.34 7.05
CA PHE A 131 -7.34 2.71 6.86
C PHE A 131 -7.68 4.07 7.48
N ASP A 132 -6.67 4.84 7.84
CA ASP A 132 -6.75 6.17 8.43
C ASP A 132 -6.99 7.32 7.43
N ALA A 133 -7.07 6.99 6.14
CA ALA A 133 -7.63 7.88 5.11
C ALA A 133 -9.17 7.97 5.16
N HIS A 134 -9.83 7.19 6.03
CA HIS A 134 -11.28 7.23 6.21
C HIS A 134 -11.72 8.57 6.81
N LYS A 135 -12.86 9.10 6.35
CA LYS A 135 -13.42 10.40 6.78
C LYS A 135 -13.70 10.52 8.29
N ASP A 136 -13.92 9.39 8.97
CA ASP A 136 -14.19 9.32 10.39
C ASP A 136 -12.93 9.06 11.24
N ASP A 137 -11.76 8.97 10.60
CA ASP A 137 -10.49 8.79 11.32
C ASP A 137 -10.12 10.08 12.07
N PRO A 138 -9.75 9.99 13.37
CA PRO A 138 -9.47 11.17 14.18
C PRO A 138 -8.11 11.83 13.90
N LEU A 139 -7.20 11.17 13.16
CA LEU A 139 -5.82 11.64 13.00
C LEU A 139 -5.54 12.30 11.64
N ALA A 140 -6.47 12.21 10.68
CA ALA A 140 -6.23 12.75 9.35
C ALA A 140 -7.47 13.44 8.77
N GLN A 141 -7.36 14.01 7.57
CA GLN A 141 -8.42 14.82 6.98
C GLN A 141 -8.91 14.34 5.62
N PHE A 142 -8.46 13.19 5.10
CA PHE A 142 -9.03 12.64 3.88
C PHE A 142 -10.51 12.27 4.10
N GLN A 143 -11.28 12.26 3.02
CA GLN A 143 -12.73 12.07 3.07
C GLN A 143 -13.15 10.75 2.37
N LEU A 144 -12.32 9.70 2.52
CA LEU A 144 -12.64 8.41 1.96
C LEU A 144 -13.68 7.67 2.81
N SER A 145 -14.47 6.84 2.15
CA SER A 145 -15.40 5.91 2.78
C SER A 145 -14.82 4.49 2.80
N SER A 146 -15.42 3.59 3.58
CA SER A 146 -15.01 2.18 3.62
C SER A 146 -15.04 1.52 2.23
N LYS A 147 -15.99 1.90 1.34
CA LYS A 147 -16.08 1.41 -0.04
C LYS A 147 -14.92 1.84 -0.93
N ASP A 148 -14.29 2.96 -0.62
CA ASP A 148 -13.14 3.42 -1.39
C ASP A 148 -11.95 2.48 -1.22
N PHE A 149 -11.78 1.85 -0.05
CA PHE A 149 -10.74 0.84 0.16
C PHE A 149 -11.00 -0.46 -0.63
N TYR A 150 -12.26 -0.82 -0.86
CA TYR A 150 -12.62 -1.86 -1.82
C TYR A 150 -12.15 -1.48 -3.23
N GLU A 151 -12.47 -0.27 -3.70
CA GLU A 151 -12.11 0.19 -5.04
C GLU A 151 -10.59 0.35 -5.23
N ILE A 152 -9.85 0.87 -4.24
CA ILE A 152 -8.38 0.94 -4.25
C ILE A 152 -7.80 -0.47 -4.49
N THR A 153 -8.27 -1.42 -3.70
CA THR A 153 -7.80 -2.81 -3.75
C THR A 153 -8.16 -3.48 -5.08
N LYS A 154 -9.43 -3.39 -5.48
CA LYS A 154 -9.94 -3.96 -6.72
C LYS A 154 -9.21 -3.43 -7.95
N ARG A 155 -9.07 -2.11 -8.10
CA ARG A 155 -8.36 -1.49 -9.23
C ARG A 155 -6.90 -1.94 -9.27
N THR A 156 -6.22 -2.00 -8.13
CA THR A 156 -4.83 -2.47 -8.03
C THR A 156 -4.72 -3.93 -8.48
N LEU A 157 -5.58 -4.81 -7.97
CA LEU A 157 -5.58 -6.24 -8.33
C LEU A 157 -5.92 -6.45 -9.80
N THR A 158 -6.88 -5.70 -10.34
CA THR A 158 -7.25 -5.77 -11.77
C THR A 158 -6.04 -5.57 -12.70
N VAL A 159 -5.17 -4.60 -12.39
CA VAL A 159 -4.02 -4.32 -13.24
C VAL A 159 -2.81 -5.21 -12.95
N THR A 160 -2.72 -5.80 -11.73
CA THR A 160 -1.54 -6.55 -11.32
C THR A 160 -1.71 -8.06 -11.40
N ASN A 161 -2.92 -8.61 -11.31
CA ASN A 161 -3.18 -10.05 -11.20
C ASN A 161 -2.52 -10.88 -12.32
N LYS A 162 -2.55 -10.40 -13.56
CA LYS A 162 -1.90 -11.04 -14.71
C LYS A 162 -0.37 -11.16 -14.59
N PHE A 163 0.26 -10.38 -13.69
CA PHE A 163 1.70 -10.43 -13.46
C PHE A 163 2.04 -11.16 -12.16
N THR A 164 1.24 -10.95 -11.11
CA THR A 164 1.46 -11.55 -9.78
C THR A 164 0.93 -12.97 -9.68
N ALA A 165 0.00 -13.37 -10.55
CA ALA A 165 -0.70 -14.65 -10.47
C ALA A 165 -1.29 -14.90 -9.06
N GLY A 166 -1.99 -13.89 -8.52
CA GLY A 166 -2.62 -13.94 -7.20
C GLY A 166 -1.67 -13.87 -5.99
N LYS A 167 -0.37 -13.63 -6.21
CA LYS A 167 0.60 -13.50 -5.11
C LYS A 167 0.51 -12.10 -4.49
N VAL A 168 -0.30 -12.00 -3.43
CA VAL A 168 -0.60 -10.76 -2.73
C VAL A 168 -0.55 -10.98 -1.23
N VAL A 169 0.07 -10.07 -0.52
CA VAL A 169 0.05 -9.99 0.94
C VAL A 169 -0.33 -8.58 1.36
N SER A 170 -1.34 -8.45 2.21
CA SER A 170 -1.70 -7.21 2.86
C SER A 170 -1.18 -7.19 4.28
N ILE A 171 -0.68 -6.05 4.73
CA ILE A 171 -0.14 -5.85 6.08
C ILE A 171 -0.82 -4.61 6.65
N LEU A 172 -1.47 -4.75 7.80
CA LEU A 172 -2.17 -3.65 8.47
C LEU A 172 -1.18 -2.58 8.94
N GLU A 173 -1.51 -1.32 8.64
CA GLU A 173 -0.81 -0.13 9.14
C GLU A 173 -1.73 0.72 10.04
N GLY A 174 -2.04 1.95 9.67
CA GLY A 174 -2.90 2.85 10.43
C GLY A 174 -4.40 2.54 10.35
N GLY A 175 -5.18 3.35 11.01
CA GLY A 175 -6.63 3.26 11.18
C GLY A 175 -6.99 3.31 12.66
N TYR A 176 -7.64 4.41 13.11
CA TYR A 176 -7.74 4.75 14.53
C TYR A 176 -9.19 4.95 15.00
N ASP A 177 -10.16 5.09 14.09
CA ASP A 177 -11.57 4.83 14.39
C ASP A 177 -11.84 3.33 14.21
N LEU A 178 -12.29 2.66 15.27
CA LEU A 178 -12.43 1.21 15.28
C LEU A 178 -13.53 0.69 14.36
N ASN A 179 -14.61 1.46 14.18
CA ASN A 179 -15.70 1.07 13.28
C ASN A 179 -15.28 1.25 11.82
N ALA A 180 -14.72 2.41 11.49
CA ALA A 180 -14.18 2.68 10.17
C ALA A 180 -13.08 1.67 9.78
N LEU A 181 -12.19 1.34 10.71
CA LEU A 181 -11.15 0.32 10.51
C LEU A 181 -11.75 -1.05 10.19
N ALA A 182 -12.73 -1.49 10.99
CA ALA A 182 -13.36 -2.81 10.80
C ALA A 182 -14.10 -2.90 9.45
N GLU A 183 -14.88 -1.87 9.10
CA GLU A 183 -15.61 -1.81 7.83
C GLU A 183 -14.65 -1.73 6.64
N SER A 184 -13.65 -0.86 6.70
CA SER A 184 -12.69 -0.67 5.61
C SER A 184 -11.80 -1.91 5.38
N ALA A 185 -11.36 -2.56 6.46
CA ALA A 185 -10.61 -3.81 6.37
C ALA A 185 -11.47 -4.94 5.76
N ASN A 186 -12.75 -5.03 6.11
CA ASN A 186 -13.69 -5.97 5.51
C ASN A 186 -13.87 -5.71 4.00
N GLU A 187 -14.03 -4.45 3.59
CA GLU A 187 -14.13 -4.09 2.17
C GLU A 187 -12.84 -4.44 1.40
N HIS A 188 -11.67 -4.19 1.98
CA HIS A 188 -10.39 -4.60 1.40
C HIS A 188 -10.29 -6.13 1.24
N ILE A 189 -10.70 -6.90 2.24
CA ILE A 189 -10.72 -8.37 2.20
C ILE A 189 -11.69 -8.85 1.11
N ASN A 190 -12.89 -8.29 1.04
CA ASN A 190 -13.88 -8.66 0.03
C ASN A 190 -13.34 -8.46 -1.39
N ALA A 191 -12.65 -7.35 -1.65
CA ALA A 191 -11.99 -7.14 -2.93
C ALA A 191 -10.89 -8.18 -3.21
N CYS A 192 -10.10 -8.58 -2.21
CA CYS A 192 -9.08 -9.62 -2.36
C CYS A 192 -9.68 -11.00 -2.68
N LEU A 193 -10.83 -11.34 -2.07
CA LEU A 193 -11.48 -12.65 -2.23
C LEU A 193 -12.07 -12.85 -3.63
N LEU A 194 -12.60 -11.80 -4.26
CA LEU A 194 -13.12 -11.89 -5.62
C LEU A 194 -12.07 -12.35 -6.63
N TYR A 195 -10.83 -11.90 -6.48
CA TYR A 195 -9.73 -12.29 -7.37
C TYR A 195 -9.17 -13.69 -7.13
N THR A 196 -9.51 -14.32 -6.01
CA THR A 196 -9.13 -15.73 -5.75
C THR A 196 -10.14 -16.72 -6.32
N SER A 197 -11.42 -16.37 -6.38
CA SER A 197 -12.47 -17.22 -6.98
C SER A 197 -12.32 -17.27 -8.50
N ASP A 198 -12.11 -16.13 -9.16
CA ASP A 198 -11.94 -16.05 -10.61
C ASP A 198 -10.69 -16.81 -11.09
N ALA A 199 -9.58 -16.75 -10.35
CA ALA A 199 -8.36 -17.50 -10.68
C ALA A 199 -8.53 -19.02 -10.51
N ALA A 200 -9.39 -19.47 -9.60
CA ALA A 200 -9.70 -20.90 -9.44
C ALA A 200 -10.57 -21.42 -10.58
N ASP A 201 -11.50 -20.60 -11.10
CA ASP A 201 -12.36 -20.96 -12.22
C ASP A 201 -11.61 -20.97 -13.58
N GLU A 202 -10.61 -20.12 -13.78
CA GLU A 202 -9.76 -20.15 -14.97
C GLU A 202 -8.82 -21.37 -15.01
N LEU A 203 -8.36 -21.89 -13.85
CA LEU A 203 -7.53 -23.09 -13.78
C LEU A 203 -8.33 -24.39 -13.92
N SER A 204 -9.66 -24.33 -13.86
CA SER A 204 -10.57 -25.47 -14.00
C SER A 204 -11.13 -25.64 -15.43
N ARG A 205 -10.77 -24.75 -16.33
CA ARG A 205 -11.09 -24.79 -17.78
C ARG A 205 -9.86 -25.13 -18.62
#